data_afe05ad1521034b0effdc1354e7d7442
#
_entry.id   afe05ad1521034b0effdc1354e7d7442
#
_cell.length_a   1.000
_cell.length_b   1.000
_cell.length_c   1.000
_cell.angle_alpha   90.00
_cell.angle_beta   90.00
_cell.angle_gamma   90.00
#
_symmetry.space_group_name_H-M   'P 1'
#
loop_
_entity.id
_entity.type
_entity.pdbx_description
1 polymer ?
#
loop_
_entity_poly.entity_id
_entity_poly.type
_entity_poly.pdbx_seq_one_letter_code
_entity_poly.pdbx_strand_id
1 'polypeptide(L)'
;MKIIKSVLTIILTFAALAVSAQDFNKYFTNSTLRIDYIFSGNASEQHIAVDELCRIPRWYGKHQRLSELPVEGNGQITVRDHHSKEVIYKNSFSTLFQEWLSYPEAKTQTRSFENVFLVPFPKDTIDVTVDLRNNRREIMTTMTHTVVPNDILIRHLGEHGVTPYKTLQTADDTTHCIHIAYIAEGYKAEEMPTFLADCDTAMEALFAHEPFKTLRGRFNVIAVEAPSMDSGTSEPSKGIWKNTALHSHFDTFYSDRYLTTLHLKDLHDWLAGTPYEHIIVLVNTEKYGGGGILNSYNLAMAHHRAFKPVVVHEFGHSFAGLGDEYAYEFEQVPMYPHDVEPWEPNLTTLVDFQGKWEDLIADGTKLPTPEPKDLDKPGANMKRWKVGAYEPAGYSMHGVYRGFPDCRMRTNENPVFCPICQRAITRLVDFYTK
;
A
#
# COMPACT_ATOMS: atom_id res chain seq x y z
N MET A 1 45.06 52.77 32.38
CA MET A 1 44.52 52.51 31.02
C MET A 1 43.79 51.19 31.07
N LYS A 2 42.48 51.18 31.26
CA LYS A 2 41.66 49.99 31.40
C LYS A 2 41.13 49.61 30.02
N ILE A 3 41.48 48.42 29.55
CA ILE A 3 40.96 47.85 28.31
C ILE A 3 39.66 47.10 28.67
N ILE A 4 38.51 47.63 28.15
CA ILE A 4 37.20 47.03 28.27
C ILE A 4 37.10 45.95 27.17
N LYS A 5 37.02 44.68 27.57
CA LYS A 5 36.66 43.58 26.63
C LYS A 5 35.15 43.50 26.55
N SER A 6 34.59 43.89 25.40
CA SER A 6 33.19 43.63 25.07
C SER A 6 33.07 42.15 24.64
N VAL A 7 32.35 41.38 25.41
CA VAL A 7 31.93 40.03 25.04
C VAL A 7 30.60 40.18 24.33
N LEU A 8 30.59 39.95 23.02
CA LEU A 8 29.40 39.90 22.19
C LEU A 8 28.77 38.52 22.36
N THR A 9 27.73 38.42 23.16
CA THR A 9 26.95 37.18 23.29
C THR A 9 25.98 37.09 22.13
N ILE A 10 26.24 36.22 21.14
CA ILE A 10 25.32 35.88 20.07
C ILE A 10 24.30 34.91 20.68
N ILE A 11 23.09 35.41 20.92
CA ILE A 11 21.93 34.55 21.24
C ILE A 11 21.42 34.00 19.93
N LEU A 12 21.78 32.73 19.63
CA LEU A 12 21.11 31.92 18.60
C LEU A 12 19.72 31.56 19.12
N THR A 13 18.72 32.33 18.73
CA THR A 13 17.32 31.91 18.84
C THR A 13 17.06 30.80 17.83
N PHE A 14 17.10 29.56 18.28
CA PHE A 14 16.45 28.45 17.60
C PHE A 14 14.94 28.72 17.61
N ALA A 15 14.43 29.29 16.54
CA ALA A 15 13.00 29.22 16.27
C ALA A 15 12.69 27.75 15.99
N ALA A 16 12.32 26.98 17.01
CA ALA A 16 11.62 25.73 16.82
C ALA A 16 10.34 26.09 16.04
N LEU A 17 10.30 25.78 14.77
CA LEU A 17 9.06 25.71 14.01
C LEU A 17 8.25 24.64 14.74
N ALA A 18 7.38 25.06 15.66
CA ALA A 18 6.31 24.23 16.15
C ALA A 18 5.48 23.89 14.90
N VAL A 19 5.66 22.70 14.34
CA VAL A 19 4.71 22.15 13.41
C VAL A 19 3.42 22.04 14.21
N SER A 20 2.53 23.03 14.05
CA SER A 20 1.21 22.98 14.65
C SER A 20 0.56 21.72 14.11
N ALA A 21 0.30 20.73 15.00
CA ALA A 21 -0.49 19.60 14.63
C ALA A 21 -1.78 20.12 14.00
N GLN A 22 -2.01 19.81 12.72
CA GLN A 22 -3.21 20.26 12.03
C GLN A 22 -4.42 19.69 12.75
N ASP A 23 -5.30 20.57 13.22
CA ASP A 23 -6.52 20.15 13.89
C ASP A 23 -7.46 19.54 12.85
N PHE A 24 -7.63 18.22 12.90
CA PHE A 24 -8.57 17.47 12.06
C PHE A 24 -9.95 18.14 12.06
N ASN A 25 -10.45 18.50 13.24
CA ASN A 25 -11.78 19.08 13.41
C ASN A 25 -11.92 20.49 12.86
N LYS A 26 -10.83 21.18 12.55
CA LYS A 26 -10.87 22.48 11.87
C LYS A 26 -11.38 22.33 10.43
N TYR A 27 -10.88 21.34 9.72
CA TYR A 27 -11.10 21.20 8.28
C TYR A 27 -12.08 20.09 7.91
N PHE A 28 -12.22 19.04 8.73
CA PHE A 28 -12.94 17.84 8.38
C PHE A 28 -14.07 17.48 9.35
N THR A 29 -15.04 16.74 8.84
CA THR A 29 -16.04 16.02 9.62
C THR A 29 -15.58 14.58 9.83
N ASN A 30 -16.18 13.86 10.77
CA ASN A 30 -15.91 12.43 10.94
C ASN A 30 -16.68 11.57 9.92
N SER A 31 -16.52 11.89 8.63
CA SER A 31 -17.06 11.15 7.49
C SER A 31 -15.95 11.01 6.44
N THR A 32 -16.10 10.08 5.51
CA THR A 32 -15.18 9.86 4.40
C THR A 32 -15.70 10.50 3.13
N LEU A 33 -14.85 11.21 2.41
CA LEU A 33 -15.04 11.53 1.01
C LEU A 33 -14.33 10.44 0.19
N ARG A 34 -15.09 9.61 -0.48
CA ARG A 34 -14.59 8.68 -1.50
C ARG A 34 -14.59 9.40 -2.84
N ILE A 35 -13.48 9.35 -3.54
CA ILE A 35 -13.29 9.94 -4.86
C ILE A 35 -12.95 8.82 -5.82
N ASP A 36 -13.83 8.57 -6.78
CA ASP A 36 -13.62 7.61 -7.84
C ASP A 36 -13.01 8.32 -9.05
N TYR A 37 -11.91 7.77 -9.54
CA TYR A 37 -11.21 8.26 -10.72
C TYR A 37 -11.09 7.19 -11.78
N ILE A 38 -11.06 7.63 -13.03
CA ILE A 38 -10.58 6.83 -14.16
C ILE A 38 -9.21 7.36 -14.57
N PHE A 39 -8.17 6.52 -14.46
CA PHE A 39 -6.87 6.80 -15.04
C PHE A 39 -6.80 6.09 -16.39
N SER A 40 -6.39 6.80 -17.43
CA SER A 40 -6.35 6.25 -18.78
C SER A 40 -5.17 6.80 -19.56
N GLY A 41 -4.82 6.12 -20.63
CA GLY A 41 -3.74 6.54 -21.51
C GLY A 41 -2.83 5.40 -21.94
N ASN A 42 -1.59 5.75 -22.20
CA ASN A 42 -0.52 4.85 -22.65
C ASN A 42 0.84 5.36 -22.15
N ALA A 43 1.94 4.75 -22.61
CA ALA A 43 3.30 5.12 -22.17
C ALA A 43 3.70 6.57 -22.49
N SER A 44 3.02 7.25 -23.43
CA SER A 44 3.35 8.61 -23.87
C SER A 44 2.35 9.67 -23.38
N GLU A 45 1.12 9.28 -23.10
CA GLU A 45 0.03 10.20 -22.74
C GLU A 45 -0.83 9.59 -21.64
N GLN A 46 -1.06 10.34 -20.56
CA GLN A 46 -1.80 9.89 -19.40
C GLN A 46 -2.85 10.93 -18.99
N HIS A 47 -4.04 10.46 -18.65
CA HIS A 47 -5.19 11.28 -18.26
C HIS A 47 -5.75 10.81 -16.92
N ILE A 48 -6.21 11.77 -16.12
CA ILE A 48 -6.95 11.55 -14.89
C ILE A 48 -8.31 12.20 -15.04
N ALA A 49 -9.38 11.46 -14.81
CA ALA A 49 -10.74 11.97 -14.81
C ALA A 49 -11.45 11.62 -13.50
N VAL A 50 -12.18 12.59 -12.92
CA VAL A 50 -13.12 12.33 -11.84
C VAL A 50 -14.31 11.59 -12.43
N ASP A 51 -14.69 10.47 -11.81
CA ASP A 51 -15.87 9.69 -12.20
C ASP A 51 -17.02 9.98 -11.23
N GLU A 52 -16.84 9.75 -9.93
CA GLU A 52 -17.88 9.96 -8.94
C GLU A 52 -17.31 10.46 -7.61
N LEU A 53 -18.14 11.20 -6.85
CA LEU A 53 -17.88 11.59 -5.48
C LEU A 53 -18.92 10.96 -4.55
N CYS A 54 -18.46 10.32 -3.47
CA CYS A 54 -19.35 9.71 -2.50
C CYS A 54 -19.00 10.16 -1.08
N ARG A 55 -20.04 10.30 -0.25
CA ARG A 55 -19.89 10.47 1.19
C ARG A 55 -20.23 9.16 1.90
N ILE A 56 -19.34 8.69 2.77
CA ILE A 56 -19.52 7.50 3.59
C ILE A 56 -19.50 7.91 5.07
N PRO A 57 -20.39 7.35 5.93
CA PRO A 57 -20.36 7.60 7.37
C PRO A 57 -19.03 7.17 7.98
N ARG A 58 -18.48 8.00 8.86
CA ARG A 58 -17.21 7.81 9.56
C ARG A 58 -15.97 7.80 8.68
N TRP A 59 -14.93 8.34 9.27
CA TRP A 59 -13.56 8.31 8.77
C TRP A 59 -12.73 7.39 9.67
N TYR A 60 -12.00 6.46 9.06
CA TYR A 60 -11.19 5.46 9.75
C TYR A 60 -9.68 5.63 9.52
N GLY A 61 -9.28 6.56 8.67
CA GLY A 61 -7.86 6.86 8.41
C GLY A 61 -7.27 7.83 9.44
N LYS A 62 -6.07 8.31 9.17
CA LYS A 62 -5.31 9.17 10.09
C LYS A 62 -6.03 10.46 10.48
N HIS A 63 -5.95 10.82 11.77
CA HIS A 63 -6.47 12.07 12.34
C HIS A 63 -5.35 13.05 12.70
N GLN A 64 -4.09 12.63 12.67
CA GLN A 64 -2.91 13.41 12.97
C GLN A 64 -1.95 13.36 11.78
N ARG A 65 -0.96 14.26 11.75
CA ARG A 65 0.05 14.31 10.68
C ARG A 65 -0.58 14.35 9.28
N LEU A 66 -1.69 15.06 9.15
CA LEU A 66 -2.57 15.00 7.99
C LEU A 66 -1.85 15.31 6.68
N SER A 67 -0.91 16.26 6.69
CA SER A 67 -0.13 16.70 5.52
C SER A 67 1.20 15.96 5.33
N GLU A 68 1.50 14.96 6.18
CA GLU A 68 2.72 14.16 6.08
C GLU A 68 2.48 12.85 5.32
N LEU A 69 3.51 12.35 4.64
CA LEU A 69 3.52 11.05 3.96
C LEU A 69 4.50 10.12 4.68
N PRO A 70 4.04 9.00 5.24
CA PRO A 70 4.94 8.03 5.89
C PRO A 70 5.70 7.18 4.88
N VAL A 71 5.12 6.95 3.71
CA VAL A 71 5.69 6.20 2.59
C VAL A 71 5.36 6.97 1.32
N GLU A 72 6.32 7.08 0.43
CA GLU A 72 6.06 7.57 -0.91
C GLU A 72 5.55 6.43 -1.81
N GLY A 73 4.88 6.77 -2.89
CA GLY A 73 4.38 5.83 -3.89
C GLY A 73 4.64 6.37 -5.29
N ASN A 74 4.04 5.74 -6.28
CA ASN A 74 4.05 6.23 -7.65
C ASN A 74 3.04 7.35 -7.88
N GLY A 75 2.13 7.57 -6.94
CA GLY A 75 1.15 8.64 -7.00
C GLY A 75 0.94 9.32 -5.65
N GLN A 76 0.40 10.51 -5.70
CA GLN A 76 0.08 11.31 -4.50
C GLN A 76 -1.25 12.02 -4.69
N ILE A 77 -2.08 11.98 -3.66
CA ILE A 77 -3.25 12.84 -3.51
C ILE A 77 -2.92 13.93 -2.48
N THR A 78 -3.19 15.18 -2.84
CA THR A 78 -2.99 16.36 -1.98
C THR A 78 -4.29 17.15 -1.89
N VAL A 79 -4.79 17.33 -0.69
CA VAL A 79 -5.99 18.12 -0.41
C VAL A 79 -5.58 19.48 0.16
N ARG A 80 -6.13 20.56 -0.40
CA ARG A 80 -5.90 21.94 0.04
C ARG A 80 -7.22 22.59 0.42
N ASP A 81 -7.21 23.38 1.46
CA ASP A 81 -8.28 24.33 1.70
C ASP A 81 -8.39 25.30 0.52
N HIS A 82 -9.59 25.45 -0.04
CA HIS A 82 -9.77 26.23 -1.26
C HIS A 82 -9.42 27.72 -1.10
N HIS A 83 -9.68 28.29 0.08
CA HIS A 83 -9.48 29.72 0.33
C HIS A 83 -8.04 30.05 0.70
N SER A 84 -7.49 29.34 1.68
CA SER A 84 -6.13 29.59 2.18
C SER A 84 -5.03 28.94 1.34
N LYS A 85 -5.36 27.96 0.50
CA LYS A 85 -4.44 27.08 -0.25
C LYS A 85 -3.51 26.26 0.64
N GLU A 86 -3.74 26.25 1.95
CA GLU A 86 -3.01 25.41 2.90
C GLU A 86 -3.21 23.92 2.56
N VAL A 87 -2.14 23.13 2.62
CA VAL A 87 -2.24 21.68 2.49
C VAL A 87 -2.82 21.13 3.80
N ILE A 88 -3.99 20.53 3.73
CA ILE A 88 -4.73 20.01 4.88
C ILE A 88 -4.76 18.49 4.96
N TYR A 89 -4.45 17.78 3.87
CA TYR A 89 -4.32 16.33 3.85
C TYR A 89 -3.43 15.87 2.68
N LYS A 90 -2.68 14.79 2.89
CA LYS A 90 -1.94 14.08 1.86
C LYS A 90 -2.04 12.57 2.07
N ASN A 91 -2.04 11.83 0.97
CA ASN A 91 -1.77 10.41 0.96
C ASN A 91 -0.99 10.02 -0.31
N SER A 92 -0.28 8.91 -0.26
CA SER A 92 0.43 8.32 -1.39
C SER A 92 -0.25 7.02 -1.80
N PHE A 93 0.01 6.58 -3.02
CA PHE A 93 -0.54 5.34 -3.55
C PHE A 93 0.30 4.80 -4.70
N SER A 94 0.02 3.56 -5.08
CA SER A 94 0.38 2.98 -6.38
C SER A 94 -0.87 2.49 -7.08
N THR A 95 -0.77 2.22 -8.40
CA THR A 95 -1.91 1.75 -9.20
C THR A 95 -1.50 0.71 -10.23
N LEU A 96 -2.43 -0.17 -10.59
CA LEU A 96 -2.25 -1.09 -11.72
C LEU A 96 -2.03 -0.34 -13.04
N PHE A 97 -2.62 0.86 -13.21
CA PHE A 97 -2.37 1.69 -14.39
C PHE A 97 -0.89 2.03 -14.53
N GLN A 98 -0.25 2.52 -13.47
CA GLN A 98 1.16 2.90 -13.51
C GLN A 98 2.09 1.69 -13.67
N GLU A 99 1.74 0.56 -13.08
CA GLU A 99 2.45 -0.70 -13.29
C GLU A 99 2.35 -1.15 -14.75
N TRP A 100 1.11 -1.15 -15.32
CA TRP A 100 0.88 -1.51 -16.72
C TRP A 100 1.68 -0.64 -17.70
N LEU A 101 1.93 0.63 -17.39
CA LEU A 101 2.76 1.52 -18.23
C LEU A 101 4.19 1.01 -18.41
N SER A 102 4.68 0.12 -17.54
CA SER A 102 5.99 -0.51 -17.66
C SER A 102 6.03 -1.68 -18.66
N TYR A 103 4.87 -2.17 -19.08
CA TYR A 103 4.76 -3.29 -20.01
C TYR A 103 4.79 -2.84 -21.48
N PRO A 104 5.27 -3.70 -22.41
CA PRO A 104 5.34 -3.37 -23.83
C PRO A 104 4.01 -2.98 -24.47
N GLU A 105 2.89 -3.53 -23.97
CA GLU A 105 1.54 -3.24 -24.46
C GLU A 105 1.21 -1.74 -24.38
N ALA A 106 1.66 -1.07 -23.31
CA ALA A 106 1.40 0.36 -23.10
C ALA A 106 2.01 1.28 -24.18
N LYS A 107 2.97 0.77 -24.96
CA LYS A 107 3.56 1.54 -26.08
C LYS A 107 2.65 1.61 -27.30
N THR A 108 1.66 0.71 -27.41
CA THR A 108 0.82 0.54 -28.60
C THR A 108 -0.67 0.59 -28.31
N GLN A 109 -1.07 0.43 -27.06
CA GLN A 109 -2.45 0.39 -26.62
C GLN A 109 -2.75 1.55 -25.66
N THR A 110 -4.01 1.99 -25.65
CA THR A 110 -4.56 2.87 -24.63
C THR A 110 -5.55 2.07 -23.78
N ARG A 111 -5.39 2.13 -22.46
CA ARG A 111 -6.30 1.46 -21.51
C ARG A 111 -6.80 2.43 -20.44
N SER A 112 -7.88 2.04 -19.78
CA SER A 112 -8.44 2.74 -18.62
C SER A 112 -8.51 1.82 -17.42
N PHE A 113 -8.35 2.41 -16.22
CA PHE A 113 -8.35 1.72 -14.94
C PHE A 113 -9.15 2.53 -13.93
N GLU A 114 -10.02 1.85 -13.19
CA GLU A 114 -10.66 2.44 -12.02
C GLU A 114 -9.64 2.65 -10.91
N ASN A 115 -9.78 3.77 -10.19
CA ASN A 115 -9.03 4.06 -8.98
C ASN A 115 -9.97 4.72 -7.96
N VAL A 116 -9.86 4.32 -6.71
CA VAL A 116 -10.68 4.85 -5.62
C VAL A 116 -9.79 5.34 -4.50
N PHE A 117 -9.99 6.58 -4.07
CA PHE A 117 -9.25 7.16 -2.95
C PHE A 117 -10.19 7.63 -1.86
N LEU A 118 -9.78 7.39 -0.62
CA LEU A 118 -10.48 7.83 0.56
C LEU A 118 -9.72 8.99 1.19
N VAL A 119 -10.42 10.10 1.44
CA VAL A 119 -9.92 11.23 2.21
C VAL A 119 -10.97 11.65 3.24
N PRO A 120 -10.61 12.34 4.32
CA PRO A 120 -11.62 12.81 5.27
C PRO A 120 -12.57 13.81 4.59
N PHE A 121 -13.86 13.76 4.93
CA PHE A 121 -14.89 14.61 4.32
C PHE A 121 -14.75 16.06 4.79
N PRO A 122 -14.59 17.03 3.87
CA PRO A 122 -14.32 18.41 4.22
C PRO A 122 -15.54 19.15 4.78
N LYS A 123 -15.30 20.15 5.63
CA LYS A 123 -16.34 21.08 6.12
C LYS A 123 -16.62 22.23 5.17
N ASP A 124 -15.63 22.60 4.37
CA ASP A 124 -15.71 23.67 3.39
C ASP A 124 -15.10 23.21 2.06
N THR A 125 -15.18 24.05 1.04
CA THR A 125 -14.66 23.78 -0.29
C THR A 125 -13.16 23.47 -0.25
N ILE A 126 -12.76 22.42 -0.96
CA ILE A 126 -11.37 21.98 -1.08
C ILE A 126 -10.94 21.86 -2.54
N ASP A 127 -9.62 21.96 -2.78
CA ASP A 127 -8.99 21.56 -4.03
C ASP A 127 -8.24 20.24 -3.81
N VAL A 128 -8.53 19.27 -4.65
CA VAL A 128 -7.88 17.94 -4.66
C VAL A 128 -6.97 17.85 -5.86
N THR A 129 -5.68 17.65 -5.61
CA THR A 129 -4.67 17.41 -6.66
C THR A 129 -4.22 15.98 -6.63
N VAL A 130 -4.18 15.33 -7.79
CA VAL A 130 -3.64 13.99 -8.00
C VAL A 130 -2.45 14.08 -8.95
N ASP A 131 -1.30 13.60 -8.49
CA ASP A 131 -0.06 13.52 -9.26
C ASP A 131 0.27 12.06 -9.54
N LEU A 132 0.58 11.70 -10.80
CA LEU A 132 1.12 10.41 -11.18
C LEU A 132 2.59 10.56 -11.58
N ARG A 133 3.44 9.69 -11.05
CA ARG A 133 4.88 9.68 -11.28
C ARG A 133 5.32 8.44 -12.02
N ASN A 134 6.35 8.59 -12.83
CA ASN A 134 7.04 7.45 -13.45
C ASN A 134 8.08 6.82 -12.50
N ASN A 135 8.75 5.78 -12.99
CA ASN A 135 9.79 5.08 -12.21
C ASN A 135 11.06 5.94 -11.98
N ARG A 136 11.18 7.09 -12.64
CA ARG A 136 12.21 8.10 -12.35
C ARG A 136 11.76 9.16 -11.34
N ARG A 137 10.58 8.98 -10.74
CA ARG A 137 9.97 9.89 -9.76
C ARG A 137 9.53 11.24 -10.36
N GLU A 138 9.54 11.37 -11.67
CA GLU A 138 9.07 12.56 -12.38
C GLU A 138 7.55 12.56 -12.48
N ILE A 139 6.92 13.72 -12.28
CA ILE A 139 5.47 13.87 -12.45
C ILE A 139 5.15 13.81 -13.94
N MET A 140 4.38 12.81 -14.35
CA MET A 140 3.96 12.60 -15.73
C MET A 140 2.65 13.29 -16.05
N THR A 141 1.75 13.34 -15.07
CA THR A 141 0.48 14.04 -15.20
C THR A 141 0.00 14.51 -13.83
N THR A 142 -0.69 15.63 -13.85
CA THR A 142 -1.32 16.24 -12.67
C THR A 142 -2.73 16.67 -13.02
N MET A 143 -3.68 16.43 -12.13
CA MET A 143 -5.03 16.95 -12.26
C MET A 143 -5.46 17.55 -10.93
N THR A 144 -6.07 18.73 -10.99
CA THR A 144 -6.70 19.38 -9.82
C THR A 144 -8.17 19.62 -10.09
N HIS A 145 -9.01 19.27 -9.13
CA HIS A 145 -10.43 19.61 -9.17
C HIS A 145 -10.90 20.13 -7.81
N THR A 146 -11.99 20.87 -7.83
CA THR A 146 -12.61 21.43 -6.64
C THR A 146 -13.76 20.54 -6.18
N VAL A 147 -13.87 20.33 -4.87
CA VAL A 147 -14.98 19.61 -4.22
C VAL A 147 -15.72 20.58 -3.32
N VAL A 148 -17.02 20.76 -3.57
CA VAL A 148 -17.94 21.56 -2.73
C VAL A 148 -18.75 20.60 -1.86
N PRO A 149 -18.64 20.64 -0.51
CA PRO A 149 -19.24 19.63 0.37
C PRO A 149 -20.76 19.47 0.25
N ASN A 150 -21.44 20.52 -0.17
CA ASN A 150 -22.90 20.55 -0.32
C ASN A 150 -23.36 20.32 -1.77
N ASP A 151 -22.47 19.82 -2.63
CA ASP A 151 -22.86 19.45 -4.00
C ASP A 151 -23.88 18.31 -3.96
N ILE A 152 -25.02 18.51 -4.60
CA ILE A 152 -26.13 17.54 -4.67
C ILE A 152 -25.76 16.26 -5.40
N LEU A 153 -24.68 16.26 -6.19
CA LEU A 153 -24.19 15.09 -6.91
C LEU A 153 -23.26 14.21 -6.07
N ILE A 154 -22.90 14.62 -4.86
CA ILE A 154 -22.18 13.73 -3.92
C ILE A 154 -23.16 12.66 -3.42
N ARG A 155 -22.95 11.42 -3.87
CA ARG A 155 -23.78 10.28 -3.50
C ARG A 155 -23.51 9.82 -2.06
N HIS A 156 -24.55 9.55 -1.26
CA HIS A 156 -24.40 9.00 0.07
C HIS A 156 -24.43 7.47 0.04
N LEU A 157 -23.37 6.83 0.56
CA LEU A 157 -23.21 5.38 0.61
C LEU A 157 -23.00 4.91 2.05
N GLY A 158 -23.36 3.65 2.33
CA GLY A 158 -23.09 3.00 3.61
C GLY A 158 -23.92 3.49 4.81
N GLU A 159 -24.95 4.31 4.58
CA GLU A 159 -25.95 4.67 5.60
C GLU A 159 -26.98 3.56 5.77
N HIS A 160 -27.28 2.83 4.71
CA HIS A 160 -28.21 1.71 4.65
C HIS A 160 -27.63 0.57 3.81
N GLY A 161 -28.10 -0.66 4.05
CA GLY A 161 -27.67 -1.81 3.24
C GLY A 161 -26.19 -2.15 3.38
N VAL A 162 -25.59 -1.85 4.54
CA VAL A 162 -24.19 -2.19 4.80
C VAL A 162 -23.99 -3.69 4.67
N THR A 163 -22.99 -4.11 3.93
CA THR A 163 -22.61 -5.52 3.79
C THR A 163 -22.39 -6.16 5.15
N PRO A 164 -22.95 -7.33 5.44
CA PRO A 164 -22.69 -8.04 6.68
C PRO A 164 -21.18 -8.22 6.91
N TYR A 165 -20.74 -7.98 8.13
CA TYR A 165 -19.34 -8.19 8.50
C TYR A 165 -19.21 -8.70 9.94
N LYS A 166 -18.10 -9.37 10.23
CA LYS A 166 -17.74 -9.82 11.58
C LYS A 166 -16.47 -9.15 12.05
N THR A 167 -16.43 -8.73 13.30
CA THR A 167 -15.19 -8.29 13.95
C THR A 167 -14.39 -9.52 14.35
N LEU A 168 -13.18 -9.65 13.81
CA LEU A 168 -12.24 -10.72 14.14
C LEU A 168 -11.30 -10.30 15.27
N GLN A 169 -10.93 -9.01 15.33
CA GLN A 169 -10.07 -8.46 16.35
C GLN A 169 -10.37 -6.98 16.60
N THR A 170 -10.30 -6.59 17.88
CA THR A 170 -10.40 -5.19 18.32
C THR A 170 -9.05 -4.73 18.85
N ALA A 171 -8.63 -3.52 18.47
CA ALA A 171 -7.41 -2.89 18.99
C ALA A 171 -7.54 -2.51 20.47
N ASP A 172 -6.40 -2.38 21.15
CA ASP A 172 -6.34 -1.95 22.55
C ASP A 172 -6.77 -0.47 22.70
N ASP A 173 -6.42 0.38 21.73
CA ASP A 173 -6.92 1.75 21.56
C ASP A 173 -7.70 1.85 20.25
N THR A 174 -9.01 1.96 20.33
CA THR A 174 -9.89 2.07 19.15
C THR A 174 -9.94 3.46 18.53
N THR A 175 -9.29 4.45 19.15
CA THR A 175 -9.20 5.82 18.61
C THR A 175 -7.98 6.02 17.72
N HIS A 176 -6.87 5.32 18.04
CA HIS A 176 -5.59 5.41 17.35
C HIS A 176 -5.14 4.03 16.89
N CYS A 177 -5.90 3.44 15.98
CA CYS A 177 -5.62 2.11 15.44
C CYS A 177 -5.76 2.08 13.93
N ILE A 178 -5.24 1.03 13.34
CA ILE A 178 -5.30 0.75 11.91
C ILE A 178 -6.43 -0.24 11.65
N HIS A 179 -7.24 0.01 10.61
CA HIS A 179 -8.40 -0.82 10.28
C HIS A 179 -8.10 -1.70 9.06
N ILE A 180 -8.11 -3.01 9.25
CA ILE A 180 -7.96 -4.01 8.17
C ILE A 180 -9.32 -4.66 7.91
N ALA A 181 -9.75 -4.68 6.65
CA ALA A 181 -10.90 -5.44 6.20
C ALA A 181 -10.47 -6.59 5.30
N TYR A 182 -10.77 -7.83 5.71
CA TYR A 182 -10.84 -8.95 4.80
C TYR A 182 -12.17 -8.90 4.05
N ILE A 183 -12.16 -9.17 2.73
CA ILE A 183 -13.39 -9.24 1.94
C ILE A 183 -13.41 -10.50 1.09
N ALA A 184 -14.60 -11.11 0.98
CA ALA A 184 -14.81 -12.34 0.24
C ALA A 184 -14.83 -12.11 -1.28
N GLU A 185 -14.11 -12.96 -2.02
CA GLU A 185 -14.14 -12.98 -3.49
C GLU A 185 -14.23 -14.42 -3.99
N GLY A 186 -15.25 -14.70 -4.82
CA GLY A 186 -15.51 -16.04 -5.34
C GLY A 186 -16.08 -17.02 -4.31
N TYR A 187 -16.60 -16.55 -3.20
CA TYR A 187 -17.36 -17.35 -2.24
C TYR A 187 -18.86 -17.07 -2.43
N LYS A 188 -19.67 -18.11 -2.61
CA LYS A 188 -21.12 -17.99 -2.60
C LYS A 188 -21.65 -17.77 -1.17
N ALA A 189 -22.91 -17.41 -1.05
CA ALA A 189 -23.54 -17.18 0.27
C ALA A 189 -23.40 -18.39 1.21
N GLU A 190 -23.56 -19.59 0.69
CA GLU A 190 -23.39 -20.85 1.46
C GLU A 190 -21.92 -21.15 1.83
N GLU A 191 -20.94 -20.51 1.19
CA GLU A 191 -19.51 -20.68 1.43
C GLU A 191 -18.94 -19.65 2.44
N MET A 192 -19.75 -18.72 2.95
CA MET A 192 -19.29 -17.72 3.93
C MET A 192 -18.66 -18.31 5.21
N PRO A 193 -19.11 -19.47 5.75
CA PRO A 193 -18.40 -20.09 6.85
C PRO A 193 -16.96 -20.50 6.50
N THR A 194 -16.68 -20.92 5.25
CA THR A 194 -15.33 -21.22 4.76
C THR A 194 -14.50 -19.94 4.66
N PHE A 195 -15.07 -18.88 4.07
CA PHE A 195 -14.41 -17.56 4.01
C PHE A 195 -13.99 -17.05 5.39
N LEU A 196 -14.86 -17.16 6.40
CA LEU A 196 -14.53 -16.73 7.76
C LEU A 196 -13.38 -17.53 8.39
N ALA A 197 -13.31 -18.84 8.14
CA ALA A 197 -12.20 -19.68 8.57
C ALA A 197 -10.90 -19.32 7.84
N ASP A 198 -10.99 -18.95 6.57
CA ASP A 198 -9.85 -18.45 5.79
C ASP A 198 -9.36 -17.09 6.30
N CYS A 199 -10.27 -16.19 6.71
CA CYS A 199 -9.93 -14.92 7.37
C CYS A 199 -9.16 -15.15 8.68
N ASP A 200 -9.63 -16.06 9.53
CA ASP A 200 -8.93 -16.40 10.78
C ASP A 200 -7.52 -16.94 10.47
N THR A 201 -7.38 -17.79 9.45
CA THR A 201 -6.11 -18.34 9.01
C THR A 201 -5.16 -17.26 8.51
N ALA A 202 -5.64 -16.31 7.69
CA ALA A 202 -4.88 -15.19 7.16
C ALA A 202 -4.44 -14.23 8.27
N MET A 203 -5.36 -13.90 9.17
CA MET A 203 -5.10 -13.01 10.31
C MET A 203 -4.03 -13.59 11.23
N GLU A 204 -4.14 -14.86 11.62
CA GLU A 204 -3.13 -15.50 12.45
C GLU A 204 -1.78 -15.65 11.72
N ALA A 205 -1.79 -15.86 10.40
CA ALA A 205 -0.55 -15.86 9.61
C ALA A 205 0.12 -14.48 9.63
N LEU A 206 -0.63 -13.39 9.48
CA LEU A 206 -0.10 -12.03 9.54
C LEU A 206 0.49 -11.72 10.91
N PHE A 207 -0.26 -11.96 11.98
CA PHE A 207 0.15 -11.67 13.35
C PHE A 207 1.14 -12.71 13.95
N ALA A 208 1.52 -13.73 13.20
CA ALA A 208 2.67 -14.57 13.55
C ALA A 208 4.02 -13.94 13.16
N HIS A 209 4.02 -12.92 12.27
CA HIS A 209 5.23 -12.26 11.78
C HIS A 209 5.56 -11.02 12.60
N GLU A 210 6.82 -10.86 13.03
CA GLU A 210 7.28 -9.55 13.54
C GLU A 210 7.42 -8.55 12.38
N PRO A 211 7.06 -7.26 12.59
CA PRO A 211 6.66 -6.64 13.86
C PRO A 211 5.14 -6.69 14.14
N PHE A 212 4.31 -7.23 13.23
CA PHE A 212 2.86 -7.31 13.42
C PHE A 212 2.48 -8.06 14.69
N LYS A 213 3.24 -9.10 15.07
CA LYS A 213 3.02 -9.86 16.29
C LYS A 213 3.09 -8.96 17.55
N THR A 214 4.16 -8.21 17.68
CA THR A 214 4.36 -7.28 18.82
C THR A 214 3.38 -6.10 18.76
N LEU A 215 2.95 -5.67 17.56
CA LEU A 215 2.08 -4.53 17.34
C LEU A 215 0.61 -4.91 17.18
N ARG A 216 0.24 -6.18 17.42
CA ARG A 216 -1.09 -6.73 17.18
C ARG A 216 -2.21 -5.89 17.78
N GLY A 217 -2.05 -5.42 19.01
CA GLY A 217 -3.04 -4.58 19.70
C GLY A 217 -3.32 -3.22 19.06
N ARG A 218 -2.64 -2.86 17.97
CA ARG A 218 -2.87 -1.60 17.25
C ARG A 218 -3.77 -1.76 16.02
N PHE A 219 -4.34 -2.95 15.81
CA PHE A 219 -5.15 -3.25 14.64
C PHE A 219 -6.57 -3.66 15.01
N ASN A 220 -7.55 -3.02 14.37
CA ASN A 220 -8.89 -3.55 14.23
C ASN A 220 -8.96 -4.40 12.96
N VAL A 221 -9.60 -5.56 13.03
CA VAL A 221 -9.75 -6.47 11.90
C VAL A 221 -11.18 -6.92 11.76
N ILE A 222 -11.74 -6.82 10.56
CA ILE A 222 -13.06 -7.30 10.22
C ILE A 222 -13.02 -8.25 9.03
N ALA A 223 -14.06 -9.08 8.88
CA ALA A 223 -14.34 -9.92 7.72
C ALA A 223 -15.66 -9.48 7.09
N VAL A 224 -15.65 -9.04 5.85
CA VAL A 224 -16.83 -8.53 5.11
C VAL A 224 -17.35 -9.63 4.18
N GLU A 225 -18.58 -10.06 4.40
CA GLU A 225 -19.22 -11.21 3.77
C GLU A 225 -19.90 -10.79 2.45
N ALA A 226 -19.10 -10.53 1.38
CA ALA A 226 -19.56 -10.17 0.04
C ALA A 226 -19.82 -11.44 -0.80
N PRO A 227 -21.08 -11.89 -1.00
CA PRO A 227 -21.34 -13.13 -1.70
C PRO A 227 -21.19 -12.99 -3.22
N SER A 228 -20.48 -13.92 -3.84
CA SER A 228 -20.39 -14.08 -5.28
C SER A 228 -21.53 -14.96 -5.82
N MET A 229 -21.88 -14.78 -7.10
CA MET A 229 -22.84 -15.67 -7.77
C MET A 229 -22.17 -17.01 -8.15
N ASP A 230 -20.90 -16.98 -8.53
CA ASP A 230 -20.10 -18.15 -8.86
C ASP A 230 -19.02 -18.40 -7.81
N SER A 231 -18.74 -19.66 -7.52
CA SER A 231 -17.60 -20.08 -6.72
C SER A 231 -16.32 -20.08 -7.55
N GLY A 232 -15.20 -19.58 -6.97
CA GLY A 232 -13.91 -19.49 -7.63
C GLY A 232 -13.64 -18.15 -8.27
N THR A 233 -12.68 -18.08 -9.20
CA THR A 233 -12.27 -16.86 -9.90
C THR A 233 -12.08 -17.10 -11.39
N SER A 234 -12.01 -16.03 -12.19
CA SER A 234 -11.81 -16.11 -13.63
C SER A 234 -10.37 -16.51 -14.00
N GLU A 235 -10.24 -17.36 -15.02
CA GLU A 235 -8.96 -17.75 -15.63
C GLU A 235 -9.04 -17.54 -17.15
N PRO A 236 -8.79 -16.31 -17.63
CA PRO A 236 -8.95 -15.95 -19.04
C PRO A 236 -8.20 -16.84 -20.03
N SER A 237 -6.95 -17.23 -19.71
CA SER A 237 -6.14 -18.12 -20.55
C SER A 237 -6.76 -19.52 -20.78
N LYS A 238 -7.70 -19.92 -19.90
CA LYS A 238 -8.47 -21.16 -20.02
C LYS A 238 -9.89 -20.93 -20.57
N GLY A 239 -10.26 -19.67 -20.88
CA GLY A 239 -11.62 -19.30 -21.29
C GLY A 239 -12.64 -19.41 -20.15
N ILE A 240 -12.20 -19.42 -18.89
CA ILE A 240 -13.07 -19.53 -17.71
C ILE A 240 -13.38 -18.11 -17.22
N TRP A 241 -14.66 -17.75 -17.23
CA TRP A 241 -15.18 -16.52 -16.71
C TRP A 241 -16.19 -16.80 -15.61
N LYS A 242 -16.05 -16.10 -14.47
CA LYS A 242 -16.89 -16.24 -13.27
C LYS A 242 -17.54 -14.91 -12.93
N ASN A 243 -18.80 -14.98 -12.51
CA ASN A 243 -19.52 -13.82 -11.97
C ASN A 243 -19.31 -13.76 -10.45
N THR A 244 -18.27 -13.06 -10.06
CA THR A 244 -17.87 -12.94 -8.65
C THR A 244 -18.10 -11.52 -8.13
N ALA A 245 -18.06 -11.31 -6.82
CA ALA A 245 -18.37 -10.04 -6.18
C ALA A 245 -17.45 -8.90 -6.65
N LEU A 246 -16.17 -9.21 -6.92
CA LEU A 246 -15.15 -8.22 -7.28
C LEU A 246 -14.57 -8.46 -8.68
N HIS A 247 -15.12 -9.42 -9.43
CA HIS A 247 -14.68 -9.75 -10.79
C HIS A 247 -13.18 -10.02 -10.91
N SER A 248 -12.57 -10.64 -9.89
CA SER A 248 -11.15 -10.95 -9.91
C SER A 248 -10.80 -11.96 -11.00
N HIS A 249 -9.58 -11.84 -11.53
CA HIS A 249 -9.08 -12.75 -12.56
C HIS A 249 -7.57 -12.95 -12.46
N PHE A 250 -7.13 -14.12 -12.87
CA PHE A 250 -5.74 -14.40 -13.22
C PHE A 250 -5.37 -13.78 -14.58
N ASP A 251 -4.16 -14.01 -14.99
CA ASP A 251 -3.63 -13.57 -16.29
C ASP A 251 -3.57 -12.03 -16.45
N THR A 252 -3.55 -11.27 -15.35
CA THR A 252 -3.32 -9.83 -15.39
C THR A 252 -1.96 -9.55 -16.04
N PHE A 253 -1.95 -8.66 -17.02
CA PHE A 253 -0.79 -8.34 -17.86
C PHE A 253 -0.13 -9.58 -18.49
N TYR A 254 -0.95 -10.62 -18.78
CA TYR A 254 -0.54 -11.91 -19.35
C TYR A 254 0.35 -12.76 -18.43
N SER A 255 0.42 -12.46 -17.15
CA SER A 255 1.09 -13.29 -16.14
C SER A 255 0.09 -14.26 -15.51
N ASP A 256 0.31 -15.57 -15.66
CA ASP A 256 -0.59 -16.63 -15.23
C ASP A 256 -0.80 -16.73 -13.71
N ARG A 257 0.09 -16.13 -12.94
CA ARG A 257 0.04 -16.06 -11.47
C ARG A 257 -0.43 -14.70 -10.93
N TYR A 258 -0.54 -13.68 -11.79
CA TYR A 258 -0.93 -12.36 -11.35
C TYR A 258 -2.45 -12.29 -11.23
N LEU A 259 -2.91 -12.29 -9.98
CA LEU A 259 -4.31 -12.27 -9.60
C LEU A 259 -4.68 -10.86 -9.15
N THR A 260 -5.62 -10.20 -9.83
CA THR A 260 -6.07 -8.85 -9.49
C THR A 260 -7.55 -8.65 -9.74
N THR A 261 -8.09 -7.50 -9.37
CA THR A 261 -9.35 -6.96 -9.87
C THR A 261 -9.12 -5.58 -10.48
N LEU A 262 -9.88 -5.27 -11.53
CA LEU A 262 -9.95 -3.93 -12.15
C LEU A 262 -11.19 -3.15 -11.70
N HIS A 263 -12.06 -3.76 -10.86
CA HIS A 263 -13.35 -3.23 -10.43
C HIS A 263 -13.25 -2.64 -9.01
N LEU A 264 -12.49 -1.55 -8.88
CA LEU A 264 -12.24 -0.94 -7.57
C LEU A 264 -13.48 -0.22 -7.03
N LYS A 265 -14.37 0.23 -7.90
CA LYS A 265 -15.65 0.82 -7.48
C LYS A 265 -16.52 -0.21 -6.79
N ASP A 266 -16.66 -1.40 -7.38
CA ASP A 266 -17.41 -2.51 -6.79
C ASP A 266 -16.80 -2.94 -5.44
N LEU A 267 -15.46 -3.02 -5.36
CA LEU A 267 -14.74 -3.33 -4.12
C LEU A 267 -15.12 -2.35 -3.00
N HIS A 268 -15.09 -1.05 -3.28
CA HIS A 268 -15.41 -0.03 -2.30
C HIS A 268 -16.92 0.13 -2.05
N ASP A 269 -17.78 -0.27 -2.99
CA ASP A 269 -19.23 -0.32 -2.77
C ASP A 269 -19.59 -1.42 -1.76
N TRP A 270 -19.00 -2.62 -1.87
CA TRP A 270 -19.16 -3.68 -0.87
C TRP A 270 -18.64 -3.29 0.53
N LEU A 271 -17.61 -2.46 0.62
CA LEU A 271 -17.02 -2.01 1.88
C LEU A 271 -17.72 -0.78 2.47
N ALA A 272 -18.59 -0.10 1.73
CA ALA A 272 -19.21 1.15 2.16
C ALA A 272 -19.98 0.97 3.48
N GLY A 273 -19.67 1.81 4.48
CA GLY A 273 -20.27 1.77 5.83
C GLY A 273 -19.61 0.79 6.81
N THR A 274 -18.68 -0.06 6.36
CA THR A 274 -17.87 -0.92 7.24
C THR A 274 -16.62 -0.17 7.74
N PRO A 275 -16.02 -0.58 8.88
CA PRO A 275 -14.78 0.03 9.39
C PRO A 275 -13.54 -0.50 8.64
N TYR A 276 -13.10 0.18 7.57
CA TYR A 276 -11.93 -0.23 6.80
C TYR A 276 -11.02 0.94 6.42
N GLU A 277 -9.75 0.62 6.23
CA GLU A 277 -8.68 1.50 5.75
C GLU A 277 -7.77 0.71 4.80
N HIS A 278 -7.31 -0.47 5.21
CA HIS A 278 -6.53 -1.39 4.39
C HIS A 278 -7.35 -2.63 4.03
N ILE A 279 -7.24 -3.07 2.78
CA ILE A 279 -8.13 -4.08 2.20
C ILE A 279 -7.31 -5.32 1.81
N ILE A 280 -7.78 -6.49 2.28
CA ILE A 280 -7.24 -7.79 1.91
C ILE A 280 -8.37 -8.61 1.29
N VAL A 281 -8.28 -8.90 0.00
CA VAL A 281 -9.25 -9.74 -0.71
C VAL A 281 -8.81 -11.19 -0.64
N LEU A 282 -9.63 -12.05 -0.04
CA LEU A 282 -9.40 -13.50 -0.05
C LEU A 282 -10.18 -14.14 -1.18
N VAL A 283 -9.46 -14.79 -2.09
CA VAL A 283 -10.02 -15.37 -3.30
C VAL A 283 -10.17 -16.88 -3.14
N ASN A 284 -11.38 -17.38 -3.36
CA ASN A 284 -11.73 -18.81 -3.28
C ASN A 284 -11.11 -19.59 -4.44
N THR A 285 -9.82 -19.89 -4.36
CA THR A 285 -9.12 -20.65 -5.42
C THR A 285 -7.92 -21.42 -4.87
N GLU A 286 -7.65 -22.59 -5.48
CA GLU A 286 -6.46 -23.40 -5.23
C GLU A 286 -5.27 -23.01 -6.13
N LYS A 287 -5.50 -22.20 -7.18
CA LYS A 287 -4.44 -21.74 -8.08
C LYS A 287 -3.55 -20.73 -7.39
N TYR A 288 -2.23 -20.91 -7.51
CA TYR A 288 -1.24 -19.97 -6.96
C TYR A 288 -1.36 -18.59 -7.61
N GLY A 289 -1.42 -17.55 -6.80
CA GLY A 289 -1.40 -16.16 -7.24
C GLY A 289 -1.71 -15.18 -6.13
N GLY A 290 -1.34 -13.96 -6.38
CA GLY A 290 -1.55 -12.82 -5.49
C GLY A 290 -1.18 -11.53 -6.20
N GLY A 291 -1.35 -10.41 -5.53
CA GLY A 291 -0.95 -9.08 -5.96
C GLY A 291 -1.24 -8.06 -4.87
N GLY A 292 -0.35 -7.10 -4.66
CA GLY A 292 -0.49 -6.06 -3.65
C GLY A 292 -0.15 -4.67 -4.18
N ILE A 293 -1.05 -3.70 -4.00
CA ILE A 293 -0.95 -2.33 -4.52
C ILE A 293 -1.01 -1.35 -3.34
N LEU A 294 0.03 -0.54 -3.17
CA LEU A 294 0.17 0.39 -2.04
C LEU A 294 -1.07 1.28 -1.87
N ASN A 295 -1.62 1.28 -0.64
CA ASN A 295 -2.80 2.05 -0.23
C ASN A 295 -4.01 1.91 -1.18
N SER A 296 -4.14 0.72 -1.81
CA SER A 296 -5.29 0.33 -2.60
C SER A 296 -5.86 -0.98 -2.05
N TYR A 297 -5.28 -2.11 -2.41
CA TYR A 297 -5.71 -3.42 -1.92
C TYR A 297 -4.61 -4.47 -2.12
N ASN A 298 -4.79 -5.64 -1.53
CA ASN A 298 -4.11 -6.85 -1.97
C ASN A 298 -5.08 -8.02 -2.11
N LEU A 299 -4.76 -8.93 -3.03
CA LEU A 299 -5.45 -10.20 -3.19
C LEU A 299 -4.50 -11.37 -2.88
N ALA A 300 -5.09 -12.44 -2.31
CA ALA A 300 -4.38 -13.70 -2.12
C ALA A 300 -5.35 -14.87 -2.32
N MET A 301 -4.87 -15.92 -2.99
CA MET A 301 -5.58 -17.21 -3.07
C MET A 301 -5.69 -17.84 -1.68
N ALA A 302 -6.88 -18.36 -1.30
CA ALA A 302 -7.13 -18.87 0.05
C ALA A 302 -6.83 -20.38 0.22
N HIS A 303 -6.90 -21.18 -0.85
CA HIS A 303 -6.86 -22.65 -0.75
C HIS A 303 -5.58 -23.29 -1.31
N HIS A 304 -4.59 -22.49 -1.67
CA HIS A 304 -3.28 -23.02 -2.08
C HIS A 304 -2.38 -23.25 -0.85
N ARG A 305 -1.47 -24.21 -0.92
CA ARG A 305 -0.50 -24.52 0.17
C ARG A 305 0.37 -23.32 0.61
N ALA A 306 0.58 -22.35 -0.29
CA ALA A 306 1.33 -21.12 -0.03
C ALA A 306 0.43 -19.95 0.40
N PHE A 307 -0.82 -20.17 0.78
CA PHE A 307 -1.74 -19.11 1.20
C PHE A 307 -1.15 -18.22 2.29
N LYS A 308 -0.72 -18.84 3.40
CA LYS A 308 -0.20 -18.09 4.56
C LYS A 308 1.01 -17.20 4.23
N PRO A 309 2.07 -17.68 3.55
CA PRO A 309 3.16 -16.80 3.17
C PRO A 309 2.78 -15.71 2.17
N VAL A 310 1.91 -16.02 1.18
CA VAL A 310 1.54 -15.06 0.14
C VAL A 310 0.67 -13.93 0.70
N VAL A 311 -0.36 -14.22 1.50
CA VAL A 311 -1.21 -13.14 2.07
C VAL A 311 -0.39 -12.14 2.90
N VAL A 312 0.64 -12.61 3.60
CA VAL A 312 1.54 -11.75 4.38
C VAL A 312 2.49 -10.96 3.48
N HIS A 313 3.00 -11.58 2.42
CA HIS A 313 3.85 -10.94 1.41
C HIS A 313 3.08 -9.80 0.71
N GLU A 314 1.90 -10.07 0.19
CA GLU A 314 1.07 -9.09 -0.52
C GLU A 314 0.63 -7.93 0.39
N PHE A 315 0.41 -8.21 1.68
CA PHE A 315 0.16 -7.15 2.66
C PHE A 315 1.40 -6.28 2.90
N GLY A 316 2.61 -6.82 2.77
CA GLY A 316 3.85 -6.06 2.77
C GLY A 316 3.88 -4.99 1.67
N HIS A 317 3.41 -5.31 0.47
CA HIS A 317 3.26 -4.34 -0.63
C HIS A 317 2.16 -3.32 -0.34
N SER A 318 0.93 -3.80 -0.11
CA SER A 318 -0.24 -2.93 -0.05
C SER A 318 -0.27 -2.01 1.16
N PHE A 319 0.25 -2.46 2.30
CA PHE A 319 0.30 -1.71 3.55
C PHE A 319 1.56 -0.87 3.68
N ALA A 320 2.74 -1.49 3.53
CA ALA A 320 4.01 -0.86 3.88
C ALA A 320 4.84 -0.39 2.68
N GLY A 321 4.35 -0.58 1.44
CA GLY A 321 5.04 -0.19 0.23
C GLY A 321 6.38 -0.91 0.05
N LEU A 322 6.49 -2.14 0.56
CA LEU A 322 7.70 -2.93 0.38
C LEU A 322 7.78 -3.41 -1.07
N GLY A 323 8.95 -3.33 -1.66
CA GLY A 323 9.23 -3.90 -2.98
C GLY A 323 9.62 -5.37 -2.90
N ASP A 324 9.51 -6.08 -4.02
CA ASP A 324 10.00 -7.45 -4.16
C ASP A 324 11.51 -7.52 -4.05
N GLU A 325 12.01 -8.43 -3.20
CA GLU A 325 13.44 -8.62 -2.97
C GLU A 325 14.04 -9.74 -3.85
N TYR A 326 13.33 -10.16 -4.92
CA TYR A 326 13.78 -11.16 -5.88
C TYR A 326 13.94 -10.61 -7.29
N ALA A 327 14.67 -11.34 -8.11
CA ALA A 327 14.68 -11.25 -9.57
C ALA A 327 15.00 -12.61 -10.15
N TYR A 328 14.46 -12.87 -11.33
CA TYR A 328 14.73 -14.08 -12.11
C TYR A 328 15.22 -13.70 -13.50
N GLU A 329 16.19 -14.45 -14.06
CA GLU A 329 16.76 -14.17 -15.37
C GLU A 329 15.72 -14.10 -16.50
N PHE A 330 14.65 -14.90 -16.38
CA PHE A 330 13.59 -14.99 -17.39
C PHE A 330 12.43 -13.99 -17.15
N GLU A 331 12.43 -13.25 -16.04
CA GLU A 331 11.34 -12.34 -15.64
C GLU A 331 11.91 -11.02 -15.14
N GLN A 332 12.58 -10.29 -16.03
CA GLN A 332 13.11 -8.98 -15.70
C GLN A 332 12.16 -7.89 -16.20
N VAL A 333 11.72 -7.03 -15.28
CA VAL A 333 10.92 -5.85 -15.58
C VAL A 333 11.77 -4.61 -15.25
N PRO A 334 11.95 -3.67 -16.16
CA PRO A 334 12.80 -2.48 -15.95
C PRO A 334 12.06 -1.43 -15.09
N MET A 335 11.65 -1.82 -13.86
CA MET A 335 10.92 -0.94 -12.95
C MET A 335 11.83 0.04 -12.21
N TYR A 336 13.11 -0.26 -12.05
CA TYR A 336 14.04 0.51 -11.22
C TYR A 336 15.23 1.02 -12.04
N PRO A 337 15.22 2.31 -12.45
CA PRO A 337 16.40 2.94 -13.02
C PRO A 337 17.55 2.94 -12.00
N HIS A 338 18.77 2.54 -12.42
CA HIS A 338 19.89 2.36 -11.50
C HIS A 338 20.53 3.69 -11.04
N ASP A 339 20.12 4.81 -11.61
CA ASP A 339 20.57 6.16 -11.28
C ASP A 339 19.53 6.97 -10.49
N VAL A 340 18.45 6.31 -10.02
CA VAL A 340 17.40 6.90 -9.19
C VAL A 340 17.16 6.00 -7.98
N GLU A 341 17.01 6.59 -6.80
CA GLU A 341 16.68 5.83 -5.60
C GLU A 341 15.21 5.39 -5.62
N PRO A 342 14.89 4.09 -5.45
CA PRO A 342 13.52 3.60 -5.33
C PRO A 342 12.77 4.25 -4.16
N TRP A 343 11.46 4.42 -4.28
CA TRP A 343 10.65 4.90 -3.15
C TRP A 343 10.39 3.79 -2.11
N GLU A 344 10.46 2.54 -2.49
CA GLU A 344 10.24 1.39 -1.62
C GLU A 344 11.29 1.35 -0.50
N PRO A 345 10.87 1.26 0.77
CA PRO A 345 11.78 1.42 1.90
C PRO A 345 12.82 0.28 2.06
N ASN A 346 12.57 -0.87 1.44
CA ASN A 346 13.43 -2.06 1.51
C ASN A 346 14.30 -2.30 0.25
N LEU A 347 14.24 -1.40 -0.74
CA LEU A 347 15.07 -1.44 -1.93
C LEU A 347 15.98 -0.21 -2.02
N THR A 348 17.14 -0.35 -2.64
CA THR A 348 18.07 0.76 -2.92
C THR A 348 18.85 0.51 -4.20
N THR A 349 19.22 1.59 -4.88
CA THR A 349 20.23 1.62 -5.95
C THR A 349 21.58 2.16 -5.45
N LEU A 350 21.68 2.45 -4.16
CA LEU A 350 22.83 3.11 -3.52
C LEU A 350 23.05 4.57 -3.95
N VAL A 351 22.11 5.17 -4.68
CA VAL A 351 22.19 6.57 -5.15
C VAL A 351 21.93 7.54 -4.00
N ASP A 352 20.95 7.25 -3.16
CA ASP A 352 20.66 8.01 -1.91
C ASP A 352 20.45 7.03 -0.75
N PHE A 353 21.49 6.25 -0.46
CA PHE A 353 21.41 5.18 0.51
C PHE A 353 21.25 5.66 1.97
N GLN A 354 21.70 6.87 2.29
CA GLN A 354 21.60 7.46 3.63
C GLN A 354 20.12 7.54 4.10
N GLY A 355 19.20 7.81 3.18
CA GLY A 355 17.75 7.83 3.45
C GLY A 355 17.13 6.46 3.73
N LYS A 356 17.86 5.35 3.44
CA LYS A 356 17.38 3.96 3.52
C LYS A 356 17.79 3.31 4.86
N TRP A 357 18.76 2.41 4.81
CA TRP A 357 19.20 1.65 6.00
C TRP A 357 20.72 1.67 6.19
N GLU A 358 21.42 2.67 5.68
CA GLU A 358 22.87 2.83 5.85
C GLU A 358 23.25 2.81 7.34
N ASP A 359 22.41 3.40 8.18
CA ASP A 359 22.56 3.45 9.65
C ASP A 359 22.52 2.08 10.34
N LEU A 360 22.03 1.03 9.66
CA LEU A 360 22.04 -0.35 10.16
C LEU A 360 23.24 -1.17 9.68
N ILE A 361 24.06 -0.60 8.81
CA ILE A 361 25.24 -1.28 8.27
C ILE A 361 26.35 -1.26 9.34
N ALA A 362 26.88 -2.43 9.65
CA ALA A 362 28.04 -2.53 10.55
C ALA A 362 29.31 -1.99 9.89
N ASP A 363 30.16 -1.34 10.69
CA ASP A 363 31.45 -0.81 10.21
C ASP A 363 32.26 -1.88 9.48
N GLY A 364 32.84 -1.50 8.33
CA GLY A 364 33.65 -2.39 7.50
C GLY A 364 32.85 -3.38 6.63
N THR A 365 31.52 -3.29 6.59
CA THR A 365 30.71 -4.08 5.67
C THR A 365 30.96 -3.61 4.24
N LYS A 366 31.35 -4.54 3.35
CA LYS A 366 31.54 -4.23 1.93
C LYS A 366 30.19 -3.96 1.27
N LEU A 367 30.12 -2.89 0.48
CA LEU A 367 28.96 -2.56 -0.37
C LEU A 367 29.40 -2.51 -1.85
N PRO A 368 28.68 -3.15 -2.79
CA PRO A 368 27.65 -4.16 -2.56
C PRO A 368 28.15 -5.35 -1.72
N THR A 369 27.24 -5.96 -0.95
CA THR A 369 27.58 -7.02 -0.03
C THR A 369 27.51 -8.39 -0.75
N PRO A 370 28.55 -9.23 -0.67
CA PRO A 370 28.50 -10.56 -1.26
C PRO A 370 27.45 -11.44 -0.60
N GLU A 371 26.70 -12.21 -1.39
CA GLU A 371 25.73 -13.17 -0.85
C GLU A 371 26.40 -14.26 0.01
N PRO A 372 25.72 -14.72 1.08
CA PRO A 372 26.19 -15.87 1.85
C PRO A 372 26.24 -17.14 0.98
N LYS A 373 27.33 -17.92 1.13
CA LYS A 373 27.50 -19.19 0.37
C LYS A 373 26.49 -20.30 0.73
N ASP A 374 25.76 -20.12 1.82
CA ASP A 374 24.78 -21.06 2.35
C ASP A 374 23.34 -20.56 2.23
N LEU A 375 23.09 -19.53 1.43
CA LEU A 375 21.77 -18.90 1.27
C LEU A 375 20.67 -19.92 0.89
N ASP A 376 20.96 -20.77 -0.09
CA ASP A 376 20.00 -21.74 -0.63
C ASP A 376 20.08 -23.12 0.03
N LYS A 377 20.79 -23.26 1.15
CA LYS A 377 20.91 -24.53 1.84
C LYS A 377 19.76 -24.72 2.83
N PRO A 378 19.12 -25.89 2.88
CA PRO A 378 18.15 -26.22 3.91
C PRO A 378 18.74 -26.01 5.31
N GLY A 379 18.02 -25.28 6.17
CA GLY A 379 18.46 -24.99 7.53
C GLY A 379 19.56 -23.92 7.64
N ALA A 380 19.74 -23.09 6.63
CA ALA A 380 20.65 -21.93 6.67
C ALA A 380 20.47 -21.12 7.95
N ASN A 381 21.58 -20.78 8.59
CA ASN A 381 21.55 -20.08 9.88
C ASN A 381 21.46 -18.57 9.66
N MET A 382 20.25 -18.06 9.52
CA MET A 382 19.96 -16.64 9.34
C MET A 382 20.55 -15.73 10.43
N LYS A 383 20.80 -16.24 11.64
CA LYS A 383 21.43 -15.48 12.74
C LYS A 383 22.87 -15.04 12.45
N ARG A 384 23.53 -15.66 11.46
CA ARG A 384 24.88 -15.29 11.01
C ARG A 384 24.88 -14.22 9.95
N TRP A 385 23.74 -14.00 9.31
CA TRP A 385 23.63 -13.01 8.25
C TRP A 385 23.60 -11.60 8.82
N LYS A 386 24.10 -10.66 8.05
CA LYS A 386 24.18 -9.25 8.43
C LYS A 386 23.34 -8.40 7.51
N VAL A 387 22.97 -7.23 7.99
CA VAL A 387 22.42 -6.16 7.14
C VAL A 387 23.51 -5.73 6.18
N GLY A 388 23.14 -5.55 4.91
CA GLY A 388 24.03 -5.18 3.82
C GLY A 388 23.28 -4.55 2.66
N ALA A 389 23.86 -4.67 1.45
CA ALA A 389 23.19 -4.36 0.19
C ALA A 389 23.46 -5.52 -0.78
N TYR A 390 22.47 -6.39 -0.96
CA TYR A 390 22.58 -7.65 -1.68
C TYR A 390 21.83 -7.62 -3.01
N GLU A 391 22.43 -8.14 -4.06
CA GLU A 391 21.78 -8.46 -5.33
C GLU A 391 21.33 -9.94 -5.35
N PRO A 392 20.34 -10.30 -6.19
CA PRO A 392 19.45 -9.44 -6.97
C PRO A 392 18.30 -8.87 -6.11
N ALA A 393 17.58 -7.85 -6.60
CA ALA A 393 16.37 -7.32 -6.02
C ALA A 393 15.53 -6.54 -7.06
N GLY A 394 14.25 -6.29 -6.79
CA GLY A 394 13.40 -5.43 -7.60
C GLY A 394 13.36 -5.85 -9.08
N TYR A 395 13.19 -7.14 -9.36
CA TYR A 395 13.19 -7.72 -10.72
C TYR A 395 14.46 -7.41 -11.54
N SER A 396 15.54 -6.94 -10.89
CA SER A 396 16.81 -6.59 -11.52
C SER A 396 17.93 -7.49 -10.99
N MET A 397 18.63 -8.18 -11.88
CA MET A 397 19.76 -9.05 -11.50
C MET A 397 20.91 -8.25 -10.91
N HIS A 398 21.09 -6.99 -11.34
CA HIS A 398 22.14 -6.09 -10.90
C HIS A 398 21.64 -4.66 -10.74
N GLY A 399 22.33 -3.87 -9.90
CA GLY A 399 22.10 -2.43 -9.72
C GLY A 399 20.94 -2.06 -8.79
N VAL A 400 20.18 -3.05 -8.31
CA VAL A 400 19.15 -2.88 -7.28
C VAL A 400 19.43 -3.85 -6.14
N TYR A 401 19.35 -3.37 -4.92
CA TYR A 401 19.79 -4.11 -3.75
C TYR A 401 18.70 -4.21 -2.69
N ARG A 402 18.65 -5.35 -2.01
CA ARG A 402 17.87 -5.62 -0.80
C ARG A 402 18.76 -5.55 0.44
N GLY A 403 18.18 -5.32 1.61
CA GLY A 403 18.95 -5.09 2.82
C GLY A 403 19.44 -6.33 3.57
N PHE A 404 18.93 -7.52 3.22
CA PHE A 404 19.22 -8.78 3.91
C PHE A 404 19.23 -9.95 2.94
N PRO A 405 20.00 -11.04 3.21
CA PRO A 405 20.10 -12.16 2.26
C PRO A 405 18.77 -12.80 1.90
N ASP A 406 17.86 -13.00 2.87
CA ASP A 406 16.54 -13.55 2.62
C ASP A 406 15.48 -12.94 3.54
N CYS A 407 14.23 -12.88 3.05
CA CYS A 407 13.12 -12.16 3.66
C CYS A 407 11.77 -12.73 3.18
N ARG A 408 10.69 -12.46 3.91
CA ARG A 408 9.31 -12.68 3.42
C ARG A 408 9.07 -12.00 2.07
N MET A 409 9.67 -10.87 1.81
CA MET A 409 9.57 -10.16 0.51
C MET A 409 10.42 -10.78 -0.60
N ARG A 410 11.19 -11.84 -0.32
CA ARG A 410 12.01 -12.55 -1.30
C ARG A 410 11.50 -13.96 -1.58
N THR A 411 11.19 -14.74 -0.52
CA THR A 411 10.81 -16.14 -0.67
C THR A 411 9.64 -16.52 0.23
N ASN A 412 8.83 -17.47 -0.23
CA ASN A 412 7.73 -18.04 0.56
C ASN A 412 8.22 -18.94 1.70
N GLU A 413 9.44 -19.46 1.61
CA GLU A 413 10.05 -20.33 2.58
C GLU A 413 10.54 -19.59 3.82
N ASN A 414 10.93 -18.32 3.69
CA ASN A 414 11.37 -17.52 4.83
C ASN A 414 10.17 -17.10 5.69
N PRO A 415 10.12 -17.50 6.97
CA PRO A 415 8.98 -17.22 7.85
C PRO A 415 8.98 -15.82 8.47
N VAL A 416 9.92 -14.91 8.09
CA VAL A 416 10.09 -13.61 8.76
C VAL A 416 10.34 -12.49 7.75
N PHE A 417 9.92 -11.29 8.10
CA PHE A 417 10.42 -10.06 7.48
C PHE A 417 11.84 -9.78 7.97
N CYS A 418 12.71 -9.32 7.08
CA CYS A 418 14.07 -8.92 7.42
C CYS A 418 14.09 -7.67 8.33
N PRO A 419 15.21 -7.34 8.98
CA PRO A 419 15.30 -6.17 9.87
C PRO A 419 14.89 -4.85 9.22
N ILE A 420 15.15 -4.68 7.92
CA ILE A 420 14.79 -3.48 7.17
C ILE A 420 13.28 -3.38 6.99
N CYS A 421 12.66 -4.46 6.53
CA CYS A 421 11.20 -4.55 6.36
C CYS A 421 10.47 -4.39 7.70
N GLN A 422 10.96 -5.02 8.78
CA GLN A 422 10.40 -4.84 10.13
C GLN A 422 10.47 -3.38 10.57
N ARG A 423 11.59 -2.68 10.34
CA ARG A 423 11.74 -1.26 10.66
C ARG A 423 10.76 -0.39 9.86
N ALA A 424 10.61 -0.65 8.57
CA ALA A 424 9.68 0.07 7.71
C ALA A 424 8.23 -0.08 8.21
N ILE A 425 7.79 -1.31 8.47
CA ILE A 425 6.46 -1.61 9.01
C ILE A 425 6.26 -0.95 10.39
N THR A 426 7.24 -1.04 11.29
CA THR A 426 7.15 -0.43 12.63
C THR A 426 6.99 1.08 12.54
N ARG A 427 7.80 1.76 11.73
CA ARG A 427 7.70 3.21 11.51
C ARG A 427 6.33 3.62 10.98
N LEU A 428 5.78 2.83 10.06
CA LEU A 428 4.46 3.09 9.49
C LEU A 428 3.35 2.91 10.52
N VAL A 429 3.35 1.82 11.29
CA VAL A 429 2.38 1.59 12.37
C VAL A 429 2.48 2.70 13.42
N ASP A 430 3.68 3.08 13.82
CA ASP A 430 3.90 4.19 14.76
C ASP A 430 3.41 5.53 14.21
N PHE A 431 3.54 5.75 12.91
CA PHE A 431 3.03 6.97 12.26
C PHE A 431 1.51 7.11 12.37
N TYR A 432 0.78 6.01 12.22
CA TYR A 432 -0.68 6.01 12.28
C TYR A 432 -1.24 5.95 13.70
N THR A 433 -0.48 5.41 14.68
CA THR A 433 -1.02 5.05 15.99
C THR A 433 -0.40 5.82 17.17
N LYS A 434 0.60 6.66 16.92
CA LYS A 434 1.25 7.54 17.90
C LYS A 434 1.12 8.99 17.46
#